data_d80ab95fa2e5120bcdfbfce131cbc131
#
_entry.id   d80ab95fa2e5120bcdfbfce131cbc131
#
_cell.length_a   1.000
_cell.length_b   1.000
_cell.length_c   1.000
_cell.angle_alpha   90.00
_cell.angle_beta   90.00
_cell.angle_gamma   90.00
#
_symmetry.space_group_name_H-M   'P 1'
#
loop_
_entity.id
_entity.type
_entity.pdbx_description
1 polymer ?
#
loop_
_entity_poly.entity_id
_entity_poly.type
_entity_poly.pdbx_seq_one_letter_code
_entity_poly.pdbx_strand_id
1 'polypeptide(L)'
;LLRLTSQDPLAVTVTEAIRTGDLPGLRRLLADHPALATARVTEQGEDGKGTRTLLHIAADWPGHFPRGAQVVAALVAAGADPRARFEGAHAETPLHWAASSNDVPVLDALIAAGADIEAPGAVIGGGSPLADARGFGQWRAAHRLIEHGARVAFQDAATLGLLDRVRAFVEADEPPSPDEITSAFWGACHGGHLPTAQYLHRRGADPHWRGYDGMTPLDIARAQDADDVVRWLRGLGTQTTTSGGAPHRQ
;
A
#
# COMPACT_ATOMS: atom_id res chain seq x y z
N LEU A 1 -0.86 30.34 -2.63
CA LEU A 1 -1.24 29.05 -2.03
C LEU A 1 -1.59 29.29 -0.57
N LEU A 2 -2.83 28.96 -0.16
CA LEU A 2 -3.28 29.05 1.24
C LEU A 2 -2.59 27.97 2.09
N ARG A 3 -1.95 28.39 3.20
CA ARG A 3 -1.36 27.47 4.18
C ARG A 3 -2.02 27.70 5.53
N LEU A 4 -2.50 26.62 6.13
CA LEU A 4 -3.18 26.58 7.41
C LEU A 4 -2.43 25.64 8.35
N THR A 5 -2.54 25.86 9.64
CA THR A 5 -2.17 24.85 10.64
C THR A 5 -3.37 23.95 10.93
N SER A 6 -3.14 22.75 11.42
CA SER A 6 -4.22 21.84 11.81
C SER A 6 -5.14 22.41 12.92
N GLN A 7 -4.70 23.44 13.63
CA GLN A 7 -5.46 24.12 14.70
C GLN A 7 -6.20 25.38 14.21
N ASP A 8 -5.96 25.79 12.96
CA ASP A 8 -6.72 26.91 12.38
C ASP A 8 -8.22 26.57 12.34
N PRO A 9 -9.12 27.45 12.82
CA PRO A 9 -10.56 27.19 12.83
C PRO A 9 -11.12 26.77 11.47
N LEU A 10 -10.62 27.35 10.37
CA LEU A 10 -11.04 26.97 9.03
C LEU A 10 -10.55 25.57 8.64
N ALA A 11 -9.32 25.20 9.01
CA ALA A 11 -8.78 23.86 8.79
C ALA A 11 -9.54 22.81 9.59
N VAL A 12 -9.86 23.09 10.85
CA VAL A 12 -10.67 22.21 11.71
C VAL A 12 -12.05 21.99 11.08
N THR A 13 -12.73 23.08 10.70
CA THR A 13 -14.10 23.01 10.16
C THR A 13 -14.15 22.22 8.84
N VAL A 14 -13.21 22.45 7.92
CA VAL A 14 -13.19 21.73 6.64
C VAL A 14 -12.80 20.27 6.83
N THR A 15 -11.88 19.97 7.74
CA THR A 15 -11.50 18.58 8.08
C THR A 15 -12.68 17.82 8.66
N GLU A 16 -13.45 18.44 9.54
CA GLU A 16 -14.67 17.83 10.11
C GLU A 16 -15.71 17.58 9.01
N ALA A 17 -15.99 18.55 8.13
CA ALA A 17 -16.91 18.38 7.02
C ALA A 17 -16.49 17.22 6.08
N ILE A 18 -15.19 17.06 5.82
CA ILE A 18 -14.64 15.92 5.06
C ILE A 18 -14.88 14.60 5.79
N ARG A 19 -14.48 14.50 7.06
CA ARG A 19 -14.54 13.26 7.84
C ARG A 19 -15.95 12.81 8.17
N THR A 20 -16.89 13.75 8.29
CA THR A 20 -18.32 13.44 8.52
C THR A 20 -19.12 13.26 7.22
N GLY A 21 -18.53 13.60 6.07
CA GLY A 21 -19.22 13.58 4.78
C GLY A 21 -20.31 14.64 4.66
N ASP A 22 -20.17 15.78 5.34
CA ASP A 22 -21.08 16.94 5.22
C ASP A 22 -20.84 17.68 3.89
N LEU A 23 -21.37 17.11 2.80
CA LEU A 23 -21.25 17.70 1.46
C LEU A 23 -21.84 19.11 1.34
N PRO A 24 -23.03 19.43 1.94
CA PRO A 24 -23.55 20.80 1.93
C PRO A 24 -22.62 21.79 2.63
N GLY A 25 -22.10 21.43 3.81
CA GLY A 25 -21.13 22.25 4.56
C GLY A 25 -19.82 22.43 3.79
N LEU A 26 -19.27 21.34 3.26
CA LEU A 26 -18.03 21.38 2.45
C LEU A 26 -18.19 22.30 1.24
N ARG A 27 -19.29 22.19 0.48
CA ARG A 27 -19.53 23.04 -0.70
C ARG A 27 -19.66 24.52 -0.34
N ARG A 28 -20.31 24.85 0.79
CA ARG A 28 -20.37 26.24 1.28
C ARG A 28 -18.98 26.76 1.63
N LEU A 29 -18.20 25.99 2.39
CA LEU A 29 -16.82 26.37 2.75
C LEU A 29 -15.96 26.65 1.53
N LEU A 30 -16.06 25.79 0.49
CA LEU A 30 -15.31 25.95 -0.78
C LEU A 30 -15.78 27.16 -1.59
N ALA A 31 -17.09 27.50 -1.54
CA ALA A 31 -17.64 28.69 -2.19
C ALA A 31 -17.24 29.98 -1.47
N ASP A 32 -17.30 29.99 -0.14
CA ASP A 32 -16.94 31.15 0.70
C ASP A 32 -15.43 31.39 0.72
N HIS A 33 -14.63 30.33 0.55
CA HIS A 33 -13.17 30.33 0.58
C HIS A 33 -12.57 29.58 -0.63
N PRO A 34 -12.59 30.15 -1.86
CA PRO A 34 -12.16 29.43 -3.07
C PRO A 34 -10.69 28.92 -3.02
N ALA A 35 -9.81 29.63 -2.28
CA ALA A 35 -8.43 29.19 -2.09
C ALA A 35 -8.30 27.91 -1.25
N LEU A 36 -9.38 27.47 -0.59
CA LEU A 36 -9.38 26.32 0.29
C LEU A 36 -9.20 24.99 -0.48
N ALA A 37 -9.73 24.90 -1.70
CA ALA A 37 -9.59 23.70 -2.55
C ALA A 37 -8.12 23.31 -2.79
N THR A 38 -7.22 24.31 -2.90
CA THR A 38 -5.79 24.11 -3.09
C THR A 38 -4.97 24.31 -1.81
N ALA A 39 -5.64 24.49 -0.66
CA ALA A 39 -4.98 24.75 0.60
C ALA A 39 -4.10 23.57 1.04
N ARG A 40 -3.07 23.93 1.80
CA ARG A 40 -2.21 22.98 2.48
C ARG A 40 -2.35 23.12 3.99
N VAL A 41 -2.59 22.01 4.66
CA VAL A 41 -2.74 21.92 6.11
C VAL A 41 -1.49 21.29 6.68
N THR A 42 -0.80 22.03 7.56
CA THR A 42 0.41 21.56 8.25
C THR A 42 0.03 20.96 9.60
N GLU A 43 0.39 19.73 9.84
CA GLU A 43 0.34 19.11 11.17
C GLU A 43 1.65 19.34 11.91
N GLN A 44 1.50 19.61 13.22
CA GLN A 44 2.62 19.64 14.15
C GLN A 44 2.45 18.43 15.07
N GLY A 45 3.26 17.40 14.88
CA GLY A 45 3.27 16.19 15.71
C GLY A 45 4.67 15.88 16.23
N GLU A 46 4.77 14.90 17.13
CA GLU A 46 6.05 14.40 17.67
C GLU A 46 6.93 13.81 16.56
N ASP A 47 6.33 13.28 15.49
CA ASP A 47 7.02 12.66 14.35
C ASP A 47 7.47 13.66 13.26
N GLY A 48 7.37 14.97 13.52
CA GLY A 48 7.79 16.02 12.58
C GLY A 48 6.63 16.78 11.93
N LYS A 49 7.00 17.74 11.05
CA LYS A 49 6.06 18.60 10.34
C LYS A 49 5.72 17.94 9.00
N GLY A 50 4.45 17.57 8.80
CA GLY A 50 3.93 17.16 7.52
C GLY A 50 2.90 18.16 6.99
N THR A 51 2.88 18.37 5.67
CA THR A 51 1.90 19.27 5.03
C THR A 51 1.12 18.51 3.96
N ARG A 52 -0.20 18.47 4.12
CA ARG A 52 -1.14 17.69 3.30
C ARG A 52 -2.21 18.56 2.65
N THR A 53 -2.80 18.11 1.56
CA THR A 53 -3.96 18.74 0.93
C THR A 53 -5.27 18.20 1.52
N LEU A 54 -6.40 18.85 1.18
CA LEU A 54 -7.71 18.33 1.58
C LEU A 54 -8.04 16.96 0.98
N LEU A 55 -7.47 16.61 -0.20
CA LEU A 55 -7.61 15.27 -0.78
C LEU A 55 -6.85 14.21 0.01
N HIS A 56 -5.68 14.54 0.60
CA HIS A 56 -5.02 13.64 1.54
C HIS A 56 -5.87 13.42 2.78
N ILE A 57 -6.49 14.48 3.33
CA ILE A 57 -7.40 14.37 4.48
C ILE A 57 -8.59 13.44 4.17
N ALA A 58 -9.14 13.51 2.94
CA ALA A 58 -10.25 12.66 2.52
C ALA A 58 -9.85 11.17 2.36
N ALA A 59 -8.56 10.89 2.17
CA ALA A 59 -7.99 9.54 2.02
C ALA A 59 -7.21 9.05 3.25
N ASP A 60 -7.17 9.86 4.32
CA ASP A 60 -6.37 9.64 5.52
C ASP A 60 -6.82 8.40 6.30
N TRP A 61 -5.88 7.79 7.03
CA TRP A 61 -6.20 6.69 7.94
C TRP A 61 -7.26 7.13 9.00
N PRO A 62 -8.23 6.30 9.33
CA PRO A 62 -8.44 4.90 8.88
C PRO A 62 -9.14 4.77 7.52
N GLY A 63 -9.46 5.87 6.83
CA GLY A 63 -10.23 5.88 5.59
C GLY A 63 -11.73 5.62 5.82
N HIS A 64 -12.45 5.31 4.72
CA HIS A 64 -13.87 4.93 4.77
C HIS A 64 -14.78 5.98 5.38
N PHE A 65 -14.40 7.26 5.26
CA PHE A 65 -15.25 8.36 5.72
C PHE A 65 -16.57 8.39 4.93
N PRO A 66 -17.69 8.76 5.59
CA PRO A 66 -18.98 8.83 4.91
C PRO A 66 -18.91 9.66 3.64
N ARG A 67 -19.46 9.14 2.52
CA ARG A 67 -19.47 9.81 1.21
C ARG A 67 -18.07 10.21 0.69
N GLY A 68 -17.01 9.47 1.02
CA GLY A 68 -15.64 9.82 0.66
C GLY A 68 -15.46 10.08 -0.85
N ALA A 69 -16.02 9.25 -1.71
CA ALA A 69 -15.97 9.46 -3.17
C ALA A 69 -16.62 10.79 -3.60
N GLN A 70 -17.79 11.17 -2.99
CA GLN A 70 -18.45 12.43 -3.30
C GLN A 70 -17.68 13.63 -2.71
N VAL A 71 -17.01 13.47 -1.57
CA VAL A 71 -16.09 14.47 -1.01
C VAL A 71 -14.94 14.74 -1.96
N VAL A 72 -14.28 13.68 -2.47
CA VAL A 72 -13.23 13.79 -3.50
C VAL A 72 -13.74 14.55 -4.72
N ALA A 73 -14.91 14.15 -5.26
CA ALA A 73 -15.49 14.81 -6.42
C ALA A 73 -15.79 16.30 -6.16
N ALA A 74 -16.28 16.67 -4.97
CA ALA A 74 -16.55 18.07 -4.61
C ALA A 74 -15.25 18.89 -4.50
N LEU A 75 -14.20 18.34 -3.91
CA LEU A 75 -12.89 18.98 -3.79
C LEU A 75 -12.25 19.19 -5.17
N VAL A 76 -12.27 18.18 -6.05
CA VAL A 76 -11.72 18.28 -7.40
C VAL A 76 -12.50 19.28 -8.25
N ALA A 77 -13.84 19.29 -8.16
CA ALA A 77 -14.68 20.26 -8.84
C ALA A 77 -14.40 21.71 -8.41
N ALA A 78 -13.92 21.89 -7.16
CA ALA A 78 -13.50 23.20 -6.64
C ALA A 78 -12.02 23.53 -6.97
N GLY A 79 -11.28 22.66 -7.67
CA GLY A 79 -9.92 22.90 -8.12
C GLY A 79 -8.82 22.20 -7.32
N ALA A 80 -9.14 21.23 -6.46
CA ALA A 80 -8.13 20.40 -5.80
C ALA A 80 -7.39 19.52 -6.82
N ASP A 81 -6.07 19.42 -6.68
CA ASP A 81 -5.23 18.62 -7.56
C ASP A 81 -5.08 17.18 -7.02
N PRO A 82 -5.60 16.14 -7.74
CA PRO A 82 -5.48 14.75 -7.32
C PRO A 82 -4.04 14.20 -7.40
N ARG A 83 -3.11 14.93 -8.04
CA ARG A 83 -1.70 14.60 -8.15
C ARG A 83 -0.84 15.31 -7.12
N ALA A 84 -1.44 16.15 -6.26
CA ALA A 84 -0.70 16.86 -5.23
C ALA A 84 0.07 15.90 -4.33
N ARG A 85 1.27 16.32 -3.93
CA ARG A 85 2.14 15.50 -3.08
C ARG A 85 2.10 15.95 -1.65
N PHE A 86 2.19 15.01 -0.73
CA PHE A 86 2.48 15.26 0.67
C PHE A 86 3.88 15.89 0.79
N GLU A 87 4.02 16.89 1.65
CA GLU A 87 5.30 17.52 1.98
C GLU A 87 5.74 16.97 3.35
N GLY A 88 6.55 15.90 3.35
CA GLY A 88 7.01 15.21 4.56
C GLY A 88 8.12 14.21 4.26
N ALA A 89 8.22 13.15 5.03
CA ALA A 89 9.25 12.12 4.90
C ALA A 89 9.16 11.35 3.56
N HIS A 90 7.94 11.21 3.03
CA HIS A 90 7.63 10.58 1.76
C HIS A 90 6.81 11.54 0.91
N ALA A 91 6.84 11.37 -0.42
CA ALA A 91 6.17 12.26 -1.36
C ALA A 91 4.89 11.64 -1.91
N GLU A 92 4.09 11.07 -1.03
CA GLU A 92 2.84 10.38 -1.36
C GLU A 92 1.80 11.30 -1.99
N THR A 93 0.96 10.75 -2.84
CA THR A 93 -0.24 11.41 -3.35
C THR A 93 -1.48 10.96 -2.55
N PRO A 94 -2.65 11.64 -2.69
CA PRO A 94 -3.89 11.15 -2.08
C PRO A 94 -4.23 9.70 -2.47
N LEU A 95 -3.82 9.26 -3.68
CA LEU A 95 -4.05 7.89 -4.13
C LEU A 95 -3.22 6.87 -3.34
N HIS A 96 -2.00 7.19 -2.91
CA HIS A 96 -1.21 6.34 -2.00
C HIS A 96 -1.95 6.16 -0.67
N TRP A 97 -2.49 7.24 -0.11
CA TRP A 97 -3.22 7.20 1.16
C TRP A 97 -4.53 6.40 1.07
N ALA A 98 -5.28 6.55 -0.03
CA ALA A 98 -6.46 5.72 -0.28
C ALA A 98 -6.09 4.23 -0.44
N ALA A 99 -4.95 3.95 -1.08
CA ALA A 99 -4.43 2.60 -1.24
C ALA A 99 -4.02 1.98 0.09
N SER A 100 -3.28 2.70 0.93
CA SER A 100 -2.84 2.24 2.26
C SER A 100 -3.98 2.16 3.29
N SER A 101 -5.08 2.88 3.08
CA SER A 101 -6.30 2.80 3.91
C SER A 101 -7.32 1.77 3.40
N ASN A 102 -7.05 1.08 2.28
CA ASN A 102 -7.99 0.14 1.61
C ASN A 102 -9.34 0.78 1.24
N ASP A 103 -9.36 2.09 1.03
CA ASP A 103 -10.58 2.85 0.71
C ASP A 103 -10.84 2.85 -0.80
N VAL A 104 -11.39 1.72 -1.30
CA VAL A 104 -11.65 1.51 -2.72
C VAL A 104 -12.56 2.58 -3.32
N PRO A 105 -13.66 3.04 -2.69
CA PRO A 105 -14.47 4.12 -3.23
C PRO A 105 -13.72 5.44 -3.43
N VAL A 106 -12.86 5.83 -2.50
CA VAL A 106 -12.03 7.04 -2.61
C VAL A 106 -10.93 6.85 -3.66
N LEU A 107 -10.29 5.66 -3.70
CA LEU A 107 -9.32 5.28 -4.73
C LEU A 107 -9.91 5.42 -6.14
N ASP A 108 -11.09 4.85 -6.38
CA ASP A 108 -11.78 4.94 -7.68
C ASP A 108 -12.09 6.39 -8.06
N ALA A 109 -12.55 7.20 -7.09
CA ALA A 109 -12.86 8.60 -7.32
C ALA A 109 -11.60 9.43 -7.68
N LEU A 110 -10.47 9.14 -7.02
CA LEU A 110 -9.18 9.80 -7.31
C LEU A 110 -8.66 9.43 -8.70
N ILE A 111 -8.74 8.15 -9.10
CA ILE A 111 -8.34 7.70 -10.44
C ILE A 111 -9.24 8.34 -11.51
N ALA A 112 -10.55 8.36 -11.29
CA ALA A 112 -11.50 9.01 -12.20
C ALA A 112 -11.25 10.52 -12.33
N ALA A 113 -10.71 11.15 -11.27
CA ALA A 113 -10.29 12.56 -11.28
C ALA A 113 -8.91 12.80 -11.92
N GLY A 114 -8.23 11.78 -12.41
CA GLY A 114 -6.93 11.88 -13.07
C GLY A 114 -5.71 11.77 -12.14
N ALA A 115 -5.86 11.13 -10.98
CA ALA A 115 -4.70 10.75 -10.18
C ALA A 115 -3.77 9.83 -11.00
N ASP A 116 -2.46 10.01 -10.82
CA ASP A 116 -1.45 9.18 -11.47
C ASP A 116 -1.32 7.84 -10.71
N ILE A 117 -1.75 6.76 -11.35
CA ILE A 117 -1.72 5.41 -10.77
C ILE A 117 -0.29 4.86 -10.57
N GLU A 118 0.67 5.42 -11.31
CA GLU A 118 2.10 5.06 -11.25
C GLU A 118 2.92 6.11 -10.50
N ALA A 119 2.28 7.07 -9.82
CA ALA A 119 3.00 8.12 -9.10
C ALA A 119 4.01 7.49 -8.13
N PRO A 120 5.31 7.87 -8.17
CA PRO A 120 6.27 7.43 -7.18
C PRO A 120 6.05 8.17 -5.85
N GLY A 121 6.63 7.68 -4.76
CA GLY A 121 6.62 8.37 -3.47
C GLY A 121 5.99 7.59 -2.32
N ALA A 122 5.63 6.33 -2.55
CA ALA A 122 5.13 5.40 -1.52
C ALA A 122 6.08 5.30 -0.32
N VAL A 123 5.54 5.01 0.85
CA VAL A 123 6.31 4.61 2.04
C VAL A 123 7.13 3.36 1.71
N ILE A 124 6.54 2.44 0.99
CA ILE A 124 7.20 1.19 0.60
C ILE A 124 8.13 1.42 -0.60
N GLY A 125 9.40 1.63 -0.29
CA GLY A 125 10.48 1.72 -1.27
C GLY A 125 10.36 2.89 -2.27
N GLY A 126 9.57 3.93 -1.96
CA GLY A 126 9.34 5.05 -2.87
C GLY A 126 8.53 4.69 -4.12
N GLY A 127 7.85 3.54 -4.14
CA GLY A 127 7.11 3.01 -5.28
C GLY A 127 5.79 3.71 -5.58
N SER A 128 4.91 3.03 -6.32
CA SER A 128 3.57 3.48 -6.69
C SER A 128 2.54 3.20 -5.57
N PRO A 129 1.30 3.68 -5.68
CA PRO A 129 0.20 3.33 -4.75
C PRO A 129 0.00 1.81 -4.59
N LEU A 130 0.29 1.01 -5.62
CA LEU A 130 0.25 -0.44 -5.53
C LEU A 130 1.30 -0.99 -4.54
N ALA A 131 2.48 -0.38 -4.46
CA ALA A 131 3.51 -0.79 -3.51
C ALA A 131 3.03 -0.57 -2.07
N ASP A 132 2.38 0.55 -1.76
CA ASP A 132 1.80 0.82 -0.43
C ASP A 132 0.66 -0.16 -0.13
N ALA A 133 -0.31 -0.32 -1.05
CA ALA A 133 -1.40 -1.27 -0.85
C ALA A 133 -0.88 -2.68 -0.54
N ARG A 134 0.09 -3.16 -1.30
CA ARG A 134 0.73 -4.46 -1.11
C ARG A 134 1.49 -4.55 0.21
N GLY A 135 2.30 -3.54 0.52
CA GLY A 135 3.15 -3.54 1.71
C GLY A 135 2.34 -3.52 3.01
N PHE A 136 1.23 -2.78 3.02
CA PHE A 136 0.32 -2.70 4.17
C PHE A 136 -0.77 -3.79 4.18
N GLY A 137 -0.73 -4.78 3.27
CA GLY A 137 -1.70 -5.87 3.23
C GLY A 137 -3.11 -5.44 2.81
N GLN A 138 -3.23 -4.36 2.06
CA GLN A 138 -4.52 -3.80 1.64
C GLN A 138 -4.98 -4.44 0.31
N TRP A 139 -5.32 -5.72 0.38
CA TRP A 139 -5.52 -6.57 -0.79
C TRP A 139 -6.58 -6.08 -1.76
N ARG A 140 -7.70 -5.53 -1.24
CA ARG A 140 -8.79 -5.02 -2.10
C ARG A 140 -8.33 -3.81 -2.91
N ALA A 141 -7.60 -2.88 -2.29
CA ALA A 141 -7.03 -1.73 -2.96
C ALA A 141 -5.97 -2.17 -3.99
N ALA A 142 -5.10 -3.14 -3.64
CA ALA A 142 -4.08 -3.66 -4.55
C ALA A 142 -4.71 -4.27 -5.81
N HIS A 143 -5.71 -5.15 -5.67
CA HIS A 143 -6.41 -5.72 -6.82
C HIS A 143 -7.14 -4.65 -7.63
N ARG A 144 -7.77 -3.67 -6.98
CA ARG A 144 -8.47 -2.59 -7.66
C ARG A 144 -7.54 -1.71 -8.49
N LEU A 145 -6.33 -1.43 -7.99
CA LEU A 145 -5.30 -0.73 -8.75
C LEU A 145 -4.90 -1.50 -10.02
N ILE A 146 -4.74 -2.83 -9.91
CA ILE A 146 -4.45 -3.69 -11.06
C ILE A 146 -5.59 -3.67 -12.08
N GLU A 147 -6.85 -3.68 -11.66
CA GLU A 147 -8.02 -3.55 -12.53
C GLU A 147 -8.02 -2.21 -13.27
N HIS A 148 -7.53 -1.15 -12.65
CA HIS A 148 -7.32 0.16 -13.30
C HIS A 148 -6.04 0.24 -14.15
N GLY A 149 -5.29 -0.84 -14.29
CA GLY A 149 -4.13 -0.93 -15.18
C GLY A 149 -2.79 -0.59 -14.52
N ALA A 150 -2.70 -0.62 -13.17
CA ALA A 150 -1.42 -0.46 -12.49
C ALA A 150 -0.42 -1.53 -12.95
N ARG A 151 0.84 -1.10 -13.15
CA ARG A 151 1.94 -1.99 -13.52
C ARG A 151 2.27 -2.92 -12.35
N VAL A 152 2.30 -4.21 -12.66
CA VAL A 152 2.62 -5.24 -11.68
C VAL A 152 4.08 -5.63 -11.83
N ALA A 153 4.91 -5.28 -10.85
CA ALA A 153 6.30 -5.72 -10.76
C ALA A 153 6.39 -7.16 -10.19
N PHE A 154 7.58 -7.73 -10.22
CA PHE A 154 7.82 -9.10 -9.73
C PHE A 154 7.39 -9.28 -8.27
N GLN A 155 7.75 -8.33 -7.41
CA GLN A 155 7.35 -8.32 -6.00
C GLN A 155 5.83 -8.25 -5.81
N ASP A 156 5.14 -7.43 -6.62
CA ASP A 156 3.69 -7.32 -6.56
C ASP A 156 3.03 -8.63 -6.97
N ALA A 157 3.51 -9.22 -8.08
CA ALA A 157 3.00 -10.50 -8.56
C ALA A 157 3.15 -11.62 -7.52
N ALA A 158 4.29 -11.68 -6.82
CA ALA A 158 4.52 -12.68 -5.79
C ALA A 158 3.62 -12.47 -4.57
N THR A 159 3.55 -11.25 -4.07
CA THR A 159 2.78 -10.91 -2.87
C THR A 159 1.26 -11.04 -3.10
N LEU A 160 0.80 -10.82 -4.33
CA LEU A 160 -0.61 -10.95 -4.71
C LEU A 160 -0.97 -12.35 -5.28
N GLY A 161 -0.04 -13.30 -5.25
CA GLY A 161 -0.29 -14.68 -5.66
C GLY A 161 -0.51 -14.89 -7.15
N LEU A 162 -0.07 -13.96 -8.00
CA LEU A 162 -0.19 -14.02 -9.45
C LEU A 162 0.85 -14.97 -10.05
N LEU A 163 0.73 -16.26 -9.73
CA LEU A 163 1.75 -17.29 -10.00
C LEU A 163 2.21 -17.33 -11.46
N ASP A 164 1.29 -17.17 -12.43
CA ASP A 164 1.67 -17.23 -13.84
C ASP A 164 2.53 -16.02 -14.25
N ARG A 165 2.27 -14.84 -13.66
CA ARG A 165 3.15 -13.67 -13.83
C ARG A 165 4.50 -13.87 -13.15
N VAL A 166 4.53 -14.47 -11.96
CA VAL A 166 5.78 -14.83 -11.27
C VAL A 166 6.62 -15.77 -12.12
N ARG A 167 6.00 -16.79 -12.71
CA ARG A 167 6.69 -17.71 -13.65
C ARG A 167 7.27 -16.96 -14.84
N ALA A 168 6.47 -16.10 -15.47
CA ALA A 168 6.91 -15.31 -16.62
C ALA A 168 8.13 -14.43 -16.29
N PHE A 169 8.19 -13.82 -15.11
CA PHE A 169 9.36 -13.06 -14.67
C PHE A 169 10.60 -13.96 -14.48
N VAL A 170 10.43 -15.10 -13.82
CA VAL A 170 11.54 -16.03 -13.52
C VAL A 170 12.08 -16.72 -14.78
N GLU A 171 11.26 -16.87 -15.81
CA GLU A 171 11.58 -17.53 -17.09
C GLU A 171 11.93 -16.53 -18.19
N ALA A 172 12.00 -15.22 -17.88
CA ALA A 172 12.42 -14.19 -18.82
C ALA A 172 13.93 -14.25 -19.12
N ASP A 173 14.34 -13.57 -20.19
CA ASP A 173 15.77 -13.49 -20.58
C ASP A 173 16.63 -12.84 -19.49
N GLU A 174 16.06 -11.91 -18.71
CA GLU A 174 16.67 -11.29 -17.54
C GLU A 174 15.86 -11.70 -16.28
N PRO A 175 16.16 -12.86 -15.68
CA PRO A 175 15.44 -13.34 -14.53
C PRO A 175 15.79 -12.54 -13.26
N PRO A 176 14.90 -12.50 -12.27
CA PRO A 176 15.18 -11.90 -10.97
C PRO A 176 16.41 -12.55 -10.30
N SER A 177 17.18 -11.73 -9.60
CA SER A 177 18.33 -12.18 -8.80
C SER A 177 17.89 -13.08 -7.64
N PRO A 178 18.81 -13.87 -7.03
CA PRO A 178 18.49 -14.69 -5.86
C PRO A 178 17.92 -13.90 -4.69
N ASP A 179 18.37 -12.65 -4.49
CA ASP A 179 17.85 -11.77 -3.43
C ASP A 179 16.42 -11.31 -3.74
N GLU A 180 16.13 -10.98 -5.00
CA GLU A 180 14.77 -10.64 -5.43
C GLU A 180 13.82 -11.85 -5.31
N ILE A 181 14.28 -13.06 -5.65
CA ILE A 181 13.52 -14.30 -5.48
C ILE A 181 13.22 -14.53 -3.98
N THR A 182 14.20 -14.32 -3.11
CA THR A 182 14.03 -14.47 -1.65
C THR A 182 13.08 -13.43 -1.09
N SER A 183 13.21 -12.17 -1.49
CA SER A 183 12.30 -11.10 -1.09
C SER A 183 10.87 -11.34 -1.61
N ALA A 184 10.71 -11.80 -2.86
CA ALA A 184 9.43 -12.16 -3.44
C ALA A 184 8.78 -13.36 -2.72
N PHE A 185 9.57 -14.32 -2.27
CA PHE A 185 9.13 -15.44 -1.44
C PHE A 185 8.53 -14.96 -0.11
N TRP A 186 9.22 -14.03 0.56
CA TRP A 186 8.70 -13.39 1.77
C TRP A 186 7.36 -12.70 1.47
N GLY A 187 7.27 -11.98 0.35
CA GLY A 187 6.03 -11.35 -0.12
C GLY A 187 4.90 -12.36 -0.34
N ALA A 188 5.17 -13.50 -0.97
CA ALA A 188 4.18 -14.56 -1.17
C ALA A 188 3.69 -15.15 0.17
N CYS A 189 4.56 -15.24 1.18
CA CYS A 189 4.20 -15.65 2.54
C CYS A 189 3.35 -14.58 3.24
N HIS A 190 3.65 -13.28 3.03
CA HIS A 190 2.86 -12.15 3.51
C HIS A 190 1.43 -12.17 2.94
N GLY A 191 1.30 -12.42 1.63
CA GLY A 191 -0.01 -12.53 0.99
C GLY A 191 -0.76 -13.84 1.24
N GLY A 192 -0.14 -14.82 1.93
CA GLY A 192 -0.76 -16.13 2.19
C GLY A 192 -0.81 -17.06 0.97
N HIS A 193 0.01 -16.83 -0.05
CA HIS A 193 -0.06 -17.53 -1.34
C HIS A 193 0.86 -18.74 -1.40
N LEU A 194 0.42 -19.87 -0.82
CA LEU A 194 1.18 -21.12 -0.73
C LEU A 194 1.75 -21.61 -2.07
N PRO A 195 0.99 -21.68 -3.19
CA PRO A 195 1.54 -22.16 -4.46
C PRO A 195 2.71 -21.29 -4.96
N THR A 196 2.62 -19.97 -4.79
CA THR A 196 3.67 -19.02 -5.19
C THR A 196 4.88 -19.13 -4.27
N ALA A 197 4.68 -19.23 -2.96
CA ALA A 197 5.75 -19.47 -2.00
C ALA A 197 6.50 -20.78 -2.30
N GLN A 198 5.79 -21.87 -2.56
CA GLN A 198 6.39 -23.14 -2.93
C GLN A 198 7.19 -23.07 -4.24
N TYR A 199 6.68 -22.34 -5.24
CA TYR A 199 7.38 -22.15 -6.49
C TYR A 199 8.71 -21.40 -6.27
N LEU A 200 8.68 -20.26 -5.57
CA LEU A 200 9.87 -19.45 -5.31
C LEU A 200 10.88 -20.18 -4.41
N HIS A 201 10.41 -20.96 -3.42
CA HIS A 201 11.30 -21.80 -2.62
C HIS A 201 12.06 -22.84 -3.48
N ARG A 202 11.38 -23.51 -4.44
CA ARG A 202 12.05 -24.40 -5.39
C ARG A 202 13.06 -23.70 -6.32
N ARG A 203 12.97 -22.37 -6.43
CA ARG A 203 13.92 -21.53 -7.18
C ARG A 203 15.05 -20.99 -6.30
N GLY A 204 15.17 -21.47 -5.05
CA GLY A 204 16.29 -21.18 -4.17
C GLY A 204 16.05 -20.05 -3.17
N ALA A 205 14.79 -19.60 -2.98
CA ALA A 205 14.49 -18.62 -1.95
C ALA A 205 14.86 -19.12 -0.55
N ASP A 206 15.46 -18.25 0.26
CA ASP A 206 15.83 -18.56 1.65
C ASP A 206 14.61 -18.46 2.59
N PRO A 207 14.16 -19.59 3.21
CA PRO A 207 13.03 -19.59 4.12
C PRO A 207 13.33 -18.98 5.49
N HIS A 208 14.60 -18.64 5.78
CA HIS A 208 15.04 -18.06 7.04
C HIS A 208 15.39 -16.57 6.92
N TRP A 209 15.31 -16.01 5.72
CA TRP A 209 15.63 -14.62 5.47
C TRP A 209 14.79 -13.69 6.37
N ARG A 210 15.43 -12.66 6.91
CA ARG A 210 14.74 -11.62 7.67
C ARG A 210 14.47 -10.43 6.78
N GLY A 211 13.21 -10.27 6.45
CA GLY A 211 12.73 -9.20 5.60
C GLY A 211 12.38 -7.94 6.38
N TYR A 212 11.33 -7.30 5.95
CA TYR A 212 10.85 -6.06 6.54
C TYR A 212 10.46 -6.28 8.00
N ASP A 213 10.72 -5.27 8.84
CA ASP A 213 10.49 -5.32 10.31
C ASP A 213 11.23 -6.47 11.02
N GLY A 214 12.26 -7.05 10.38
CA GLY A 214 13.02 -8.16 10.91
C GLY A 214 12.26 -9.49 10.95
N MET A 215 11.09 -9.57 10.34
CA MET A 215 10.25 -10.77 10.31
C MET A 215 10.76 -11.81 9.32
N THR A 216 10.75 -13.07 9.73
CA THR A 216 10.96 -14.21 8.82
C THR A 216 9.70 -14.49 7.99
N PRO A 217 9.79 -15.27 6.88
CA PRO A 217 8.60 -15.74 6.14
C PRO A 217 7.57 -16.43 7.03
N LEU A 218 8.01 -17.17 8.05
CA LEU A 218 7.10 -17.80 9.01
C LEU A 218 6.43 -16.79 9.93
N ASP A 219 7.16 -15.75 10.37
CA ASP A 219 6.61 -14.73 11.26
C ASP A 219 5.53 -13.91 10.55
N ILE A 220 5.81 -13.48 9.32
CA ILE A 220 4.83 -12.70 8.55
C ILE A 220 3.61 -13.55 8.15
N ALA A 221 3.80 -14.81 7.79
CA ALA A 221 2.67 -15.70 7.49
C ALA A 221 1.75 -15.89 8.72
N ARG A 222 2.33 -15.97 9.93
CA ARG A 222 1.55 -16.00 11.19
C ARG A 222 0.81 -14.70 11.45
N ALA A 223 1.47 -13.57 11.24
CA ALA A 223 0.86 -12.25 11.43
C ALA A 223 -0.33 -11.98 10.48
N GLN A 224 -0.39 -12.71 9.37
CA GLN A 224 -1.46 -12.63 8.36
C GLN A 224 -2.45 -13.81 8.43
N ASP A 225 -2.40 -14.64 9.48
CA ASP A 225 -3.26 -15.82 9.64
C ASP A 225 -3.24 -16.78 8.44
N ALA A 226 -2.09 -16.85 7.73
CA ALA A 226 -1.89 -17.69 6.55
C ALA A 226 -1.58 -19.15 6.92
N ASP A 227 -2.54 -19.86 7.51
CA ASP A 227 -2.38 -21.17 8.14
C ASP A 227 -1.73 -22.22 7.24
N ASP A 228 -2.07 -22.26 5.94
CA ASP A 228 -1.52 -23.23 5.01
C ASP A 228 -0.03 -22.96 4.76
N VAL A 229 0.37 -21.70 4.63
CA VAL A 229 1.77 -21.29 4.49
C VAL A 229 2.53 -21.60 5.78
N VAL A 230 1.96 -21.27 6.94
CA VAL A 230 2.55 -21.55 8.26
C VAL A 230 2.80 -23.05 8.44
N ARG A 231 1.81 -23.89 8.12
CA ARG A 231 1.92 -25.35 8.23
C ARG A 231 3.02 -25.89 7.33
N TRP A 232 3.06 -25.41 6.09
CA TRP A 232 4.08 -25.81 5.13
C TRP A 232 5.49 -25.39 5.54
N LEU A 233 5.71 -24.13 5.95
CA LEU A 233 7.01 -23.61 6.40
C LEU A 233 7.55 -24.38 7.61
N ARG A 234 6.71 -24.75 8.57
CA ARG A 234 7.10 -25.61 9.70
C ARG A 234 7.57 -26.99 9.24
N GLY A 235 6.93 -27.54 8.21
CA GLY A 235 7.33 -28.83 7.61
C GLY A 235 8.71 -28.80 6.95
N LEU A 236 9.15 -27.66 6.41
CA LEU A 236 10.50 -27.54 5.86
C LEU A 236 11.58 -27.69 6.94
N GLY A 237 11.38 -27.12 8.13
CA GLY A 237 12.34 -27.21 9.25
C GLY A 237 12.50 -28.63 9.81
N THR A 238 11.49 -29.48 9.67
CA THR A 238 11.56 -30.89 10.16
C THR A 238 12.27 -31.83 9.17
N GLN A 239 12.34 -31.49 7.89
CA GLN A 239 13.02 -32.32 6.88
C GLN A 239 14.55 -32.18 6.90
N THR A 240 15.09 -31.07 7.36
CA THR A 240 16.54 -30.85 7.48
C THR A 240 17.19 -31.63 8.60
N THR A 241 16.43 -32.13 9.59
CA THR A 241 16.95 -32.93 10.73
C THR A 241 17.02 -34.44 10.47
N THR A 242 16.39 -34.94 9.40
CA THR A 242 16.33 -36.38 9.12
C THR A 242 17.37 -36.90 8.10
N SER A 243 18.13 -36.03 7.43
CA SER A 243 19.14 -36.45 6.45
C SER A 243 20.58 -36.57 7.00
N GLY A 244 20.76 -36.46 8.31
CA GLY A 244 22.08 -36.50 8.99
C GLY A 244 22.33 -37.75 9.84
N GLY A 245 21.95 -38.95 9.38
CA GLY A 245 22.15 -40.15 10.15
C GLY A 245 22.39 -41.41 9.28
N ALA A 246 23.51 -41.49 8.60
CA ALA A 246 24.00 -42.79 8.15
C ALA A 246 25.01 -43.30 9.20
N PRO A 247 24.79 -44.45 9.87
CA PRO A 247 25.78 -45.03 10.74
C PRO A 247 26.87 -45.67 9.87
N HIS A 248 28.11 -45.21 9.97
CA HIS A 248 29.30 -45.99 9.60
C HIS A 248 29.23 -47.31 10.38
N ARG A 249 29.06 -48.42 9.67
CA ARG A 249 29.43 -49.74 10.17
C ARG A 249 30.88 -50.02 9.78
N GLN A 250 31.61 -50.49 10.72
CA GLN A 250 32.99 -51.00 10.70
C GLN A 250 33.23 -52.07 9.66
#